data_2b310634df30bceb89441a9b3c14467a
#
_entry.id   2b310634df30bceb89441a9b3c14467a
#
_cell.length_a   1.000
_cell.length_b   1.000
_cell.length_c   1.000
_cell.angle_alpha   90.00
_cell.angle_beta   90.00
_cell.angle_gamma   90.00
#
_symmetry.space_group_name_H-M   'P 1'
#
loop_
_entity.id
_entity.type
_entity.pdbx_description
1 polymer ?
#
loop_
_entity_poly.entity_id
_entity_poly.type
_entity_poly.pdbx_seq_one_letter_code
_entity_poly.pdbx_strand_id
1 'polypeptide(L)'
;CFASLLTPQGKFLFAFIIVKHKSGYFLDCEKSQAEALFKQLSVYKLRSNVEIMNLSNEFVVAAFNRNKFLKFKDAKDETGNTIKYREDLILLDPRNKELGARLIINLEKLYLSLKKLELKNSNINEYYKLSHKLGIAQKDLNKLQNKLFGIECNFEELNGLDFKKGCYVGQENTARIKLKNKLTKRLLP
;
A
#
# COMPACT_ATOMS: atom_id res chain seq x y z
N CYS A 1 -7.68 0.76 0.81
CA CYS A 1 -7.37 -0.68 0.98
C CYS A 1 -5.96 -1.00 0.50
N PHE A 2 -5.37 -2.11 0.97
CA PHE A 2 -4.15 -2.67 0.41
C PHE A 2 -4.50 -3.61 -0.74
N ALA A 3 -3.72 -3.58 -1.82
CA ALA A 3 -3.95 -4.37 -3.01
C ALA A 3 -2.63 -4.79 -3.65
N SER A 4 -2.70 -5.82 -4.49
CA SER A 4 -1.57 -6.30 -5.27
C SER A 4 -1.95 -6.60 -6.71
N LEU A 5 -1.02 -6.40 -7.62
CA LEU A 5 -1.08 -6.88 -8.99
C LEU A 5 -0.24 -8.14 -9.10
N LEU A 6 -0.81 -9.18 -9.67
CA LEU A 6 -0.17 -10.48 -9.84
C LEU A 6 0.03 -10.81 -11.33
N THR A 7 0.95 -11.71 -11.62
CA THR A 7 1.02 -12.35 -12.95
C THR A 7 -0.15 -13.31 -13.16
N PRO A 8 -0.43 -13.75 -14.38
CA PRO A 8 -1.40 -14.83 -14.64
C PRO A 8 -1.12 -16.12 -13.85
N GLN A 9 0.15 -16.37 -13.51
CA GLN A 9 0.57 -17.51 -12.69
C GLN A 9 0.43 -17.26 -11.17
N GLY A 10 -0.09 -16.09 -10.74
CA GLY A 10 -0.26 -15.73 -9.34
C GLY A 10 1.00 -15.22 -8.65
N LYS A 11 2.09 -14.96 -9.38
CA LYS A 11 3.31 -14.38 -8.84
C LYS A 11 3.12 -12.90 -8.55
N PHE A 12 3.75 -12.41 -7.49
CA PHE A 12 3.79 -11.00 -7.12
C PHE A 12 4.43 -10.13 -8.20
N LEU A 13 3.78 -9.04 -8.57
CA LEU A 13 4.32 -7.99 -9.42
C LEU A 13 4.44 -6.67 -8.67
N PHE A 14 3.33 -6.13 -8.17
CA PHE A 14 3.29 -4.85 -7.47
C PHE A 14 2.39 -4.93 -6.26
N ALA A 15 2.72 -4.15 -5.23
CA ALA A 15 1.85 -3.90 -4.08
C ALA A 15 1.65 -2.40 -3.91
N PHE A 16 0.44 -1.99 -3.56
CA PHE A 16 0.09 -0.59 -3.39
C PHE A 16 -1.12 -0.44 -2.47
N ILE A 17 -1.25 0.76 -1.91
CA ILE A 17 -2.41 1.15 -1.11
C ILE A 17 -3.30 2.03 -1.99
N ILE A 18 -4.58 1.70 -2.07
CA ILE A 18 -5.58 2.47 -2.83
C ILE A 18 -6.33 3.35 -1.85
N VAL A 19 -6.37 4.65 -2.12
CA VAL A 19 -7.05 5.65 -1.30
C VAL A 19 -7.97 6.50 -2.18
N LYS A 20 -9.25 6.55 -1.84
CA LYS A 20 -10.21 7.40 -2.58
C LYS A 20 -9.90 8.87 -2.36
N HIS A 21 -9.82 9.64 -3.44
CA HIS A 21 -9.64 11.08 -3.40
C HIS A 21 -10.47 11.78 -4.47
N LYS A 22 -11.38 12.67 -4.07
CA LYS A 22 -12.30 13.39 -4.99
C LYS A 22 -13.00 12.39 -5.95
N SER A 23 -12.86 12.61 -7.25
CA SER A 23 -13.44 11.75 -8.30
C SER A 23 -12.56 10.55 -8.68
N GLY A 24 -11.38 10.40 -8.08
CA GLY A 24 -10.41 9.37 -8.43
C GLY A 24 -9.83 8.63 -7.22
N TYR A 25 -8.64 8.06 -7.42
CA TYR A 25 -7.92 7.30 -6.41
C TYR A 25 -6.43 7.60 -6.48
N PHE A 26 -5.79 7.69 -5.32
CA PHE A 26 -4.33 7.56 -5.23
C PHE A 26 -3.95 6.09 -5.10
N LEU A 27 -2.87 5.72 -5.77
CA LEU A 27 -2.17 4.45 -5.60
C LEU A 27 -0.80 4.74 -4.98
N ASP A 28 -0.66 4.46 -3.69
CA ASP A 28 0.59 4.64 -2.95
C ASP A 28 1.42 3.36 -3.04
N CYS A 29 2.56 3.42 -3.72
CA CYS A 29 3.48 2.31 -3.92
C CYS A 29 4.93 2.71 -3.61
N GLU A 30 5.83 1.75 -3.60
CA GLU A 30 7.27 2.04 -3.51
C GLU A 30 7.72 2.92 -4.69
N LYS A 31 8.38 4.05 -4.40
CA LYS A 31 8.79 5.03 -5.41
C LYS A 31 9.60 4.42 -6.55
N SER A 32 10.47 3.45 -6.24
CA SER A 32 11.27 2.72 -7.24
C SER A 32 10.43 1.94 -8.25
N GLN A 33 9.19 1.62 -7.93
CA GLN A 33 8.27 0.86 -8.78
C GLN A 33 7.20 1.72 -9.46
N ALA A 34 7.08 3.01 -9.12
CA ALA A 34 5.99 3.87 -9.59
C ALA A 34 5.89 3.93 -11.11
N GLU A 35 7.01 4.10 -11.80
CA GLU A 35 7.05 4.17 -13.27
C GLU A 35 6.66 2.82 -13.92
N ALA A 36 7.15 1.70 -13.37
CA ALA A 36 6.82 0.38 -13.89
C ALA A 36 5.34 0.03 -13.64
N LEU A 37 4.80 0.38 -12.47
CA LEU A 37 3.39 0.23 -12.15
C LEU A 37 2.51 1.08 -13.09
N PHE A 38 2.88 2.33 -13.33
CA PHE A 38 2.18 3.22 -14.25
C PHE A 38 2.09 2.62 -15.65
N LYS A 39 3.21 2.13 -16.19
CA LYS A 39 3.25 1.46 -17.51
C LYS A 39 2.36 0.22 -17.54
N GLN A 40 2.42 -0.61 -16.51
CA GLN A 40 1.62 -1.83 -16.43
C GLN A 40 0.12 -1.54 -16.37
N LEU A 41 -0.31 -0.57 -15.56
CA LEU A 41 -1.71 -0.17 -15.47
C LEU A 41 -2.20 0.48 -16.77
N SER A 42 -1.34 1.23 -17.47
CA SER A 42 -1.66 1.83 -18.77
C SER A 42 -1.96 0.77 -19.84
N VAL A 43 -1.26 -0.37 -19.80
CA VAL A 43 -1.59 -1.53 -20.67
C VAL A 43 -2.96 -2.11 -20.32
N TYR A 44 -3.29 -2.25 -19.04
CA TYR A 44 -4.59 -2.78 -18.61
C TYR A 44 -5.76 -1.81 -18.79
N LYS A 45 -5.49 -0.53 -18.95
CA LYS A 45 -6.54 0.48 -19.17
C LYS A 45 -7.40 0.16 -20.39
N LEU A 46 -6.81 -0.37 -21.46
CA LEU A 46 -7.47 -0.68 -22.74
C LEU A 46 -8.36 0.50 -23.23
N ARG A 47 -9.69 0.25 -23.35
CA ARG A 47 -10.69 1.24 -23.78
C ARG A 47 -11.45 1.89 -22.62
N SER A 48 -11.01 1.65 -21.37
CA SER A 48 -11.66 2.24 -20.19
C SER A 48 -11.52 3.76 -20.20
N ASN A 49 -12.60 4.47 -19.88
CA ASN A 49 -12.57 5.93 -19.72
C ASN A 49 -11.97 6.32 -18.36
N VAL A 50 -10.67 6.06 -18.21
CA VAL A 50 -9.89 6.34 -16.99
C VAL A 50 -8.60 7.06 -17.41
N GLU A 51 -8.23 8.08 -16.68
CA GLU A 51 -6.92 8.71 -16.79
C GLU A 51 -5.99 8.17 -15.70
N ILE A 52 -4.75 7.85 -16.06
CA ILE A 52 -3.72 7.37 -15.13
C ILE A 52 -2.56 8.35 -15.21
N MET A 53 -2.12 8.85 -14.06
CA MET A 53 -1.02 9.82 -13.95
C MET A 53 0.02 9.35 -12.95
N ASN A 54 1.30 9.55 -13.27
CA ASN A 54 2.38 9.33 -12.33
C ASN A 54 2.70 10.64 -11.60
N LEU A 55 2.24 10.76 -10.34
CA LEU A 55 2.40 11.93 -9.49
C LEU A 55 3.56 11.80 -8.48
N SER A 56 4.46 10.84 -8.67
CA SER A 56 5.54 10.55 -7.71
C SER A 56 6.57 11.66 -7.51
N ASN A 57 6.57 12.68 -8.37
CA ASN A 57 7.40 13.89 -8.22
C ASN A 57 6.67 15.05 -7.54
N GLU A 58 5.33 15.00 -7.47
CA GLU A 58 4.50 16.06 -6.91
C GLU A 58 4.00 15.71 -5.51
N PHE A 59 3.74 14.43 -5.27
CA PHE A 59 3.19 13.93 -4.02
C PHE A 59 4.18 13.05 -3.27
N VAL A 60 4.12 13.13 -1.96
CA VAL A 60 4.91 12.31 -1.04
C VAL A 60 4.01 11.69 0.01
N VAL A 61 4.50 10.62 0.61
CA VAL A 61 3.83 9.95 1.73
C VAL A 61 4.70 10.08 2.98
N ALA A 62 4.15 10.68 4.03
CA ALA A 62 4.78 10.74 5.34
C ALA A 62 4.07 9.76 6.29
N ALA A 63 4.84 8.81 6.85
CA ALA A 63 4.33 7.90 7.88
C ALA A 63 4.55 8.49 9.27
N PHE A 64 3.59 8.33 10.17
CA PHE A 64 3.69 8.79 11.55
C PHE A 64 2.91 7.90 12.51
N ASN A 65 3.16 8.08 13.80
CA ASN A 65 2.68 7.21 14.87
C ASN A 65 1.14 7.15 14.95
N ARG A 66 0.59 5.93 15.18
CA ARG A 66 -0.83 5.64 15.37
C ARG A 66 -1.45 6.51 16.48
N ASN A 67 -0.78 6.70 17.61
CA ASN A 67 -1.31 7.49 18.71
C ASN A 67 -1.53 8.97 18.32
N LYS A 68 -0.72 9.51 17.42
CA LYS A 68 -0.92 10.86 16.88
C LYS A 68 -2.12 10.89 15.93
N PHE A 69 -2.34 9.86 15.13
CA PHE A 69 -3.51 9.71 14.27
C PHE A 69 -4.80 9.71 15.10
N LEU A 70 -4.86 8.97 16.19
CA LEU A 70 -6.05 8.85 17.03
C LEU A 70 -6.43 10.15 17.75
N LYS A 71 -5.58 11.19 17.71
CA LYS A 71 -5.92 12.52 18.23
C LYS A 71 -6.79 13.35 17.27
N PHE A 72 -6.94 12.94 16.01
CA PHE A 72 -7.86 13.62 15.10
C PHE A 72 -9.30 13.27 15.41
N LYS A 73 -10.20 14.28 15.29
CA LYS A 73 -11.61 14.19 15.68
C LYS A 73 -12.36 12.99 15.08
N ASP A 74 -12.09 12.70 13.79
CA ASP A 74 -12.83 11.67 13.03
C ASP A 74 -12.03 10.35 12.91
N ALA A 75 -10.91 10.23 13.63
CA ALA A 75 -10.06 9.05 13.57
C ALA A 75 -10.64 7.89 14.35
N LYS A 76 -10.66 6.72 13.72
CA LYS A 76 -11.01 5.44 14.33
C LYS A 76 -9.83 4.50 14.34
N ASP A 77 -9.70 3.67 15.36
CA ASP A 77 -8.64 2.68 15.50
C ASP A 77 -8.88 1.43 14.65
N GLU A 78 -9.14 1.64 13.37
CA GLU A 78 -9.45 0.59 12.39
C GLU A 78 -8.48 0.67 11.21
N THR A 79 -7.96 -0.46 10.75
CA THR A 79 -7.09 -0.52 9.57
C THR A 79 -7.78 0.10 8.36
N GLY A 80 -7.06 1.00 7.65
CA GLY A 80 -7.60 1.68 6.48
C GLY A 80 -8.56 2.83 6.79
N ASN A 81 -8.86 3.13 8.08
CA ASN A 81 -9.64 4.32 8.43
C ASN A 81 -8.95 5.56 7.83
N THR A 82 -9.71 6.31 7.04
CA THR A 82 -9.20 7.45 6.27
C THR A 82 -9.95 8.71 6.68
N ILE A 83 -9.21 9.75 7.00
CA ILE A 83 -9.73 11.07 7.34
C ILE A 83 -9.22 12.12 6.34
N LYS A 84 -9.99 13.16 6.16
CA LYS A 84 -9.59 14.33 5.39
C LYS A 84 -8.91 15.34 6.32
N TYR A 85 -7.67 15.71 6.02
CA TYR A 85 -6.94 16.77 6.70
C TYR A 85 -6.77 17.93 5.72
N ARG A 86 -7.66 18.94 5.81
CA ARG A 86 -7.78 20.02 4.79
C ARG A 86 -8.11 19.41 3.43
N GLU A 87 -7.19 19.52 2.45
CA GLU A 87 -7.31 18.92 1.12
C GLU A 87 -6.55 17.59 0.99
N ASP A 88 -5.76 17.24 1.98
CA ASP A 88 -4.90 16.07 1.99
C ASP A 88 -5.59 14.88 2.69
N LEU A 89 -5.06 13.69 2.51
CA LEU A 89 -5.60 12.46 3.08
C LEU A 89 -4.65 11.88 4.11
N ILE A 90 -5.20 11.52 5.26
CA ILE A 90 -4.51 10.72 6.27
C ILE A 90 -5.26 9.41 6.43
N LEU A 91 -4.55 8.30 6.37
CA LEU A 91 -5.14 6.98 6.57
C LEU A 91 -4.30 6.15 7.55
N LEU A 92 -4.97 5.40 8.41
CA LEU A 92 -4.31 4.36 9.19
C LEU A 92 -3.92 3.21 8.26
N ASP A 93 -2.69 2.71 8.36
CA ASP A 93 -2.16 1.74 7.40
C ASP A 93 -3.11 0.52 7.28
N PRO A 94 -3.62 0.21 6.08
CA PRO A 94 -4.60 -0.87 5.90
C PRO A 94 -4.02 -2.26 6.07
N ARG A 95 -2.70 -2.41 6.07
CA ARG A 95 -1.99 -3.67 6.26
C ARG A 95 -1.90 -4.05 7.73
N ASN A 96 -1.52 -3.08 8.56
CA ASN A 96 -1.43 -3.23 10.00
C ASN A 96 -1.41 -1.86 10.68
N LYS A 97 -2.32 -1.61 11.60
CA LYS A 97 -2.44 -0.32 12.30
C LYS A 97 -1.20 0.07 13.13
N GLU A 98 -0.39 -0.90 13.52
CA GLU A 98 0.85 -0.64 14.26
C GLU A 98 1.94 0.03 13.40
N LEU A 99 1.84 -0.03 12.06
CA LEU A 99 2.65 0.80 11.16
C LEU A 99 2.36 2.29 11.28
N GLY A 100 1.25 2.66 11.94
CA GLY A 100 0.81 4.03 12.09
C GLY A 100 0.03 4.54 10.89
N ALA A 101 -0.04 5.85 10.76
CA ALA A 101 -0.81 6.53 9.71
C ALA A 101 0.11 7.04 8.60
N ARG A 102 -0.49 7.21 7.43
CA ARG A 102 0.13 7.71 6.21
C ARG A 102 -0.58 8.99 5.77
N LEU A 103 0.18 10.06 5.64
CA LEU A 103 -0.27 11.34 5.08
C LEU A 103 0.16 11.40 3.61
N ILE A 104 -0.80 11.46 2.69
CA ILE A 104 -0.55 11.67 1.26
C ILE A 104 -0.70 13.17 1.00
N ILE A 105 0.38 13.83 0.61
CA ILE A 105 0.42 15.29 0.52
C ILE A 105 1.30 15.76 -0.63
N ASN A 106 0.93 16.89 -1.23
CA ASN A 106 1.78 17.58 -2.19
C ASN A 106 3.10 18.03 -1.51
N LEU A 107 4.22 17.82 -2.20
CA LEU A 107 5.57 18.07 -1.69
C LEU A 107 5.75 19.53 -1.21
N GLU A 108 5.19 20.49 -1.92
CA GLU A 108 5.29 21.92 -1.58
C GLU A 108 4.63 22.25 -0.23
N LYS A 109 3.57 21.50 0.12
CA LYS A 109 2.82 21.71 1.37
C LYS A 109 3.39 20.92 2.56
N LEU A 110 4.31 19.99 2.30
CA LEU A 110 4.80 19.03 3.30
C LEU A 110 5.35 19.73 4.54
N TYR A 111 6.29 20.65 4.36
CA TYR A 111 6.96 21.31 5.49
C TYR A 111 5.99 22.04 6.43
N LEU A 112 5.06 22.83 5.86
CA LEU A 112 4.06 23.55 6.64
C LEU A 112 3.10 22.62 7.36
N SER A 113 2.73 21.50 6.73
CA SER A 113 1.83 20.52 7.33
C SER A 113 2.51 19.73 8.45
N LEU A 114 3.77 19.33 8.29
CA LEU A 114 4.55 18.70 9.36
C LEU A 114 4.67 19.61 10.57
N LYS A 115 4.98 20.90 10.38
CA LYS A 115 5.05 21.88 11.46
C LYS A 115 3.71 22.03 12.20
N LYS A 116 2.61 22.16 11.45
CA LYS A 116 1.26 22.28 12.06
C LYS A 116 0.79 21.02 12.78
N LEU A 117 1.19 19.86 12.29
CA LEU A 117 0.92 18.58 12.91
C LEU A 117 1.89 18.26 14.05
N GLU A 118 2.86 19.15 14.33
CA GLU A 118 3.92 18.93 15.32
C GLU A 118 4.67 17.60 15.10
N LEU A 119 4.90 17.24 13.84
CA LEU A 119 5.62 16.05 13.45
C LEU A 119 7.11 16.41 13.23
N LYS A 120 7.98 15.59 13.76
CA LYS A 120 9.45 15.72 13.56
C LYS A 120 9.90 14.62 12.59
N ASN A 121 10.86 14.96 11.73
CA ASN A 121 11.52 13.97 10.90
C ASN A 121 12.27 12.96 11.75
N SER A 122 12.15 11.69 11.40
CA SER A 122 12.86 10.57 11.99
C SER A 122 13.64 9.81 10.92
N ASN A 123 14.45 8.87 11.34
CA ASN A 123 15.17 8.01 10.41
C ASN A 123 14.22 6.99 9.79
N ILE A 124 14.15 6.95 8.46
CA ILE A 124 13.30 6.01 7.71
C ILE A 124 13.60 4.54 8.04
N ASN A 125 14.81 4.24 8.50
CA ASN A 125 15.16 2.88 8.90
C ASN A 125 14.36 2.40 10.12
N GLU A 126 13.88 3.29 10.98
CA GLU A 126 13.00 2.92 12.10
C GLU A 126 11.66 2.41 11.58
N TYR A 127 11.11 3.07 10.55
CA TYR A 127 9.91 2.61 9.88
C TYR A 127 10.10 1.24 9.20
N TYR A 128 11.23 1.04 8.52
CA TYR A 128 11.54 -0.25 7.89
C TYR A 128 11.75 -1.37 8.93
N LYS A 129 12.44 -1.10 10.05
CA LYS A 129 12.57 -2.06 11.15
C LYS A 129 11.21 -2.47 11.70
N LEU A 130 10.32 -1.51 11.91
CA LEU A 130 8.96 -1.78 12.38
C LEU A 130 8.18 -2.62 11.34
N SER A 131 8.24 -2.27 10.06
CA SER A 131 7.55 -3.04 9.02
C SER A 131 8.06 -4.48 8.93
N HIS A 132 9.36 -4.70 9.02
CA HIS A 132 9.95 -6.04 9.03
C HIS A 132 9.50 -6.85 10.25
N LYS A 133 9.50 -6.23 11.44
CA LYS A 133 8.99 -6.87 12.68
C LYS A 133 7.52 -7.30 12.57
N LEU A 134 6.75 -6.64 11.71
CA LEU A 134 5.35 -6.97 11.43
C LEU A 134 5.18 -7.92 10.23
N GLY A 135 6.27 -8.45 9.67
CA GLY A 135 6.23 -9.33 8.50
C GLY A 135 5.81 -8.64 7.20
N ILE A 136 6.01 -7.32 7.11
CA ILE A 136 5.59 -6.49 5.97
C ILE A 136 6.81 -6.08 5.15
N ALA A 137 6.91 -6.58 3.91
CA ALA A 137 7.89 -6.10 2.95
C ALA A 137 7.54 -4.66 2.52
N GLN A 138 8.46 -3.72 2.74
CA GLN A 138 8.24 -2.30 2.46
C GLN A 138 9.32 -1.69 1.57
N LYS A 139 10.45 -2.35 1.43
CA LYS A 139 11.60 -1.87 0.66
C LYS A 139 12.09 -2.95 -0.29
N ASP A 140 12.61 -2.53 -1.44
CA ASP A 140 13.21 -3.42 -2.44
C ASP A 140 12.21 -4.48 -2.96
N LEU A 141 10.94 -4.14 -3.07
CA LEU A 141 9.87 -5.06 -3.50
C LEU A 141 10.13 -5.65 -4.89
N ASN A 142 10.89 -4.96 -5.74
CA ASN A 142 11.33 -5.47 -7.05
C ASN A 142 12.11 -6.78 -6.94
N LYS A 143 12.81 -7.03 -5.82
CA LYS A 143 13.54 -8.28 -5.58
C LYS A 143 12.60 -9.49 -5.40
N LEU A 144 11.35 -9.27 -5.05
CA LEU A 144 10.32 -10.28 -4.84
C LEU A 144 9.49 -10.56 -6.10
N GLN A 145 9.50 -9.64 -7.07
CA GLN A 145 8.72 -9.73 -8.30
C GLN A 145 9.04 -11.02 -9.08
N ASN A 146 8.00 -11.67 -9.60
CA ASN A 146 8.05 -12.92 -10.35
C ASN A 146 8.64 -14.13 -9.59
N LYS A 147 9.07 -13.97 -8.33
CA LYS A 147 9.69 -15.02 -7.53
C LYS A 147 8.73 -15.64 -6.53
N LEU A 148 7.95 -14.82 -5.82
CA LEU A 148 7.04 -15.25 -4.77
C LEU A 148 5.59 -15.13 -5.24
N PHE A 149 4.73 -15.97 -4.67
CA PHE A 149 3.29 -15.80 -4.77
C PHE A 149 2.80 -14.73 -3.77
N GLY A 150 1.71 -14.04 -4.08
CA GLY A 150 1.16 -13.03 -3.16
C GLY A 150 0.87 -13.59 -1.76
N ILE A 151 0.40 -14.83 -1.69
CA ILE A 151 0.16 -15.51 -0.41
C ILE A 151 1.46 -15.79 0.37
N GLU A 152 2.59 -16.01 -0.29
CA GLU A 152 3.91 -16.16 0.35
C GLU A 152 4.44 -14.83 0.89
N CYS A 153 3.91 -13.70 0.38
CA CYS A 153 4.23 -12.34 0.84
C CYS A 153 3.33 -11.85 1.99
N ASN A 154 2.64 -12.74 2.68
CA ASN A 154 1.70 -12.46 3.77
C ASN A 154 0.50 -11.58 3.33
N PHE A 155 0.15 -11.53 2.05
CA PHE A 155 -0.88 -10.59 1.57
C PHE A 155 -2.29 -10.95 2.07
N GLU A 156 -2.54 -12.19 2.45
CA GLU A 156 -3.81 -12.55 3.09
C GLU A 156 -3.91 -11.90 4.47
N GLU A 157 -2.90 -12.05 5.31
CA GLU A 157 -2.83 -11.49 6.67
C GLU A 157 -2.77 -9.94 6.66
N LEU A 158 -2.23 -9.40 5.58
CA LEU A 158 -2.12 -7.95 5.36
C LEU A 158 -3.35 -7.35 4.64
N ASN A 159 -4.45 -8.10 4.53
CA ASN A 159 -5.68 -7.67 3.85
C ASN A 159 -5.48 -7.32 2.35
N GLY A 160 -4.47 -7.90 1.71
CA GLY A 160 -4.14 -7.69 0.31
C GLY A 160 -4.68 -8.76 -0.65
N LEU A 161 -5.32 -9.82 -0.12
CA LEU A 161 -6.01 -10.85 -0.88
C LEU A 161 -7.44 -11.02 -0.37
N ASP A 162 -8.39 -11.03 -1.30
CA ASP A 162 -9.79 -11.31 -1.02
C ASP A 162 -10.24 -12.52 -1.84
N PHE A 163 -10.51 -13.64 -1.17
CA PHE A 163 -10.97 -14.87 -1.82
C PHE A 163 -12.49 -14.89 -2.09
N LYS A 164 -13.23 -13.90 -1.59
CA LYS A 164 -14.69 -13.79 -1.77
C LYS A 164 -15.09 -12.86 -2.92
N LYS A 165 -14.17 -12.02 -3.40
CA LYS A 165 -14.43 -11.12 -4.53
C LYS A 165 -14.47 -11.87 -5.86
N GLY A 166 -14.93 -11.19 -6.90
CA GLY A 166 -14.94 -11.70 -8.28
C GLY A 166 -13.54 -12.02 -8.84
N CYS A 167 -13.48 -12.47 -10.08
CA CYS A 167 -12.25 -12.92 -10.75
C CYS A 167 -11.18 -11.82 -10.81
N TYR A 168 -9.93 -12.23 -10.64
CA TYR A 168 -8.75 -11.38 -10.80
C TYR A 168 -7.58 -12.17 -11.41
N VAL A 169 -6.63 -11.47 -11.99
CA VAL A 169 -5.44 -12.06 -12.61
C VAL A 169 -4.64 -12.84 -11.56
N GLY A 170 -4.34 -14.11 -11.85
CA GLY A 170 -3.57 -14.98 -10.95
C GLY A 170 -4.37 -15.66 -9.84
N GLN A 171 -5.70 -15.53 -9.83
CA GLN A 171 -6.59 -16.09 -8.81
C GLN A 171 -6.49 -17.61 -8.71
N GLU A 172 -6.47 -18.32 -9.84
CA GLU A 172 -6.51 -19.79 -9.85
C GLU A 172 -5.37 -20.40 -9.05
N ASN A 173 -4.14 -19.97 -9.31
CA ASN A 173 -2.97 -20.50 -8.58
C ASN A 173 -2.97 -20.05 -7.12
N THR A 174 -3.37 -18.82 -6.83
CA THR A 174 -3.48 -18.31 -5.45
C THR A 174 -4.48 -19.14 -4.65
N ALA A 175 -5.66 -19.42 -5.19
CA ALA A 175 -6.67 -20.26 -4.56
C ALA A 175 -6.20 -21.72 -4.40
N ARG A 176 -5.53 -22.27 -5.41
CA ARG A 176 -4.98 -23.63 -5.38
C ARG A 176 -3.95 -23.82 -4.28
N ILE A 177 -3.04 -22.85 -4.09
CA ILE A 177 -2.02 -22.89 -3.03
C ILE A 177 -2.70 -22.86 -1.66
N LYS A 178 -3.70 -21.98 -1.47
CA LYS A 178 -4.46 -21.91 -0.21
C LYS A 178 -5.20 -23.21 0.09
N LEU A 179 -5.99 -23.72 -0.85
CA LEU A 179 -6.81 -24.92 -0.66
C LEU A 179 -5.99 -26.18 -0.39
N LYS A 180 -4.81 -26.29 -0.99
CA LYS A 180 -3.93 -27.45 -0.82
C LYS A 180 -2.99 -27.33 0.38
N ASN A 181 -3.05 -26.25 1.16
CA ASN A 181 -2.11 -25.97 2.26
C ASN A 181 -0.63 -26.14 1.85
N LYS A 182 -0.30 -25.84 0.59
CA LYS A 182 1.04 -26.01 0.02
C LYS A 182 1.91 -24.75 0.14
N LEU A 183 1.75 -24.01 1.22
CA LEU A 183 2.62 -22.87 1.50
C LEU A 183 3.99 -23.39 1.96
N THR A 184 4.97 -23.36 1.04
CA THR A 184 6.33 -23.86 1.33
C THR A 184 7.29 -22.75 1.73
N LYS A 185 6.93 -21.50 1.47
CA LYS A 185 7.73 -20.31 1.77
C LYS A 185 6.85 -19.21 2.36
N ARG A 186 7.43 -18.40 3.21
CA ARG A 186 6.75 -17.24 3.81
C ARG A 186 7.78 -16.18 4.18
N LEU A 187 7.37 -14.90 4.12
CA LEU A 187 8.16 -13.82 4.72
C LEU A 187 8.00 -13.91 6.24
N LEU A 188 9.11 -14.01 6.93
CA LEU A 188 9.18 -14.01 8.39
C LEU A 188 9.72 -12.65 8.87
N PRO A 189 9.31 -12.19 10.07
CA PRO A 189 9.88 -11.02 10.74
C PRO A 189 11.37 -11.15 10.99
#